data_7e55fa33d0bcbcda382e058b611f7ad9
#
_entry.id   7e55fa33d0bcbcda382e058b611f7ad9
#
_cell.length_a   1.000
_cell.length_b   1.000
_cell.length_c   1.000
_cell.angle_alpha   90.00
_cell.angle_beta   90.00
_cell.angle_gamma   90.00
#
_symmetry.space_group_name_H-M   'P 1'
#
loop_
_entity.id
_entity.type
_entity.pdbx_description
1 polymer ?
#
loop_
_entity_poly.entity_id
_entity_poly.type
_entity_poly.pdbx_seq_one_letter_code
_entity_poly.pdbx_strand_id
1 'polypeptide(L)'
;MANLLEVDDLRVTFPTRTGAVAAVRGVSFALGRERLGIVGESGSGKSQTGRAILGLSPPQAVITAKNLAFDGIDLLKTSPAGRRALRGNRIAMILQDAKYSLDPVMTIGRQIVETLRAHEKVSKAEARERALAMLEAVQIRGAKRVFDLHPHEVSGGMGQRAMIAMMLIAGPEMLIADEPTSALDVTVQLEVLNILDKLVSERGMGLIFISHDLRLVSSFCDRVVVMYAGKVVEELKASELRHARHPYTQGLLDCMPKIGAQRHPLPVLNRNPEWAA
;
A
#
# COMPACT_ATOMS: atom_id res chain seq x y z
N MET A 1 7.46 -14.38 -16.63
CA MET A 1 6.05 -13.91 -16.52
C MET A 1 6.05 -12.43 -16.91
N ALA A 2 4.99 -11.94 -17.57
CA ALA A 2 4.90 -10.51 -17.88
C ALA A 2 4.75 -9.69 -16.59
N ASN A 3 5.40 -8.53 -16.53
CA ASN A 3 5.25 -7.60 -15.41
C ASN A 3 3.84 -6.98 -15.45
N LEU A 4 3.19 -6.91 -14.29
CA LEU A 4 1.91 -6.22 -14.12
C LEU A 4 2.10 -4.72 -13.99
N LEU A 5 3.18 -4.29 -13.29
CA LEU A 5 3.59 -2.90 -13.16
C LEU A 5 5.08 -2.77 -13.48
N GLU A 6 5.41 -1.75 -14.25
CA GLU A 6 6.79 -1.37 -14.55
C GLU A 6 7.02 0.07 -14.13
N VAL A 7 8.04 0.29 -13.32
CA VAL A 7 8.47 1.60 -12.84
C VAL A 7 9.94 1.76 -13.18
N ASP A 8 10.29 2.73 -14.02
CA ASP A 8 11.67 3.05 -14.36
C ASP A 8 11.93 4.55 -14.22
N ASP A 9 12.94 4.89 -13.41
CA ASP A 9 13.40 6.24 -13.10
C ASP A 9 12.25 7.17 -12.65
N LEU A 10 11.35 6.67 -11.80
CA LEU A 10 10.25 7.47 -11.25
C LEU A 10 10.81 8.57 -10.34
N ARG A 11 10.39 9.82 -10.62
CA ARG A 11 10.75 11.00 -9.85
C ARG A 11 9.49 11.76 -9.43
N VAL A 12 9.46 12.22 -8.18
CA VAL A 12 8.38 13.05 -7.64
C VAL A 12 9.00 14.25 -6.95
N THR A 13 8.71 15.44 -7.45
CA THR A 13 9.27 16.69 -6.94
C THR A 13 8.15 17.65 -6.55
N PHE A 14 8.26 18.26 -5.39
CA PHE A 14 7.33 19.26 -4.88
C PHE A 14 7.99 20.65 -4.94
N PRO A 15 7.41 21.61 -5.65
CA PRO A 15 7.85 23.01 -5.57
C PRO A 15 7.55 23.56 -4.17
N THR A 16 8.50 24.25 -3.58
CA THR A 16 8.35 24.93 -2.30
C THR A 16 8.78 26.39 -2.42
N ARG A 17 8.49 27.22 -1.43
CA ARG A 17 8.90 28.64 -1.43
C ARG A 17 10.42 28.84 -1.44
N THR A 18 11.18 27.85 -0.96
CA THR A 18 12.64 27.89 -0.85
C THR A 18 13.36 27.04 -1.90
N GLY A 19 12.64 26.54 -2.91
CA GLY A 19 13.19 25.66 -3.95
C GLY A 19 12.29 24.46 -4.22
N ALA A 20 12.86 23.36 -4.71
CA ALA A 20 12.15 22.12 -5.00
C ALA A 20 12.64 20.98 -4.10
N VAL A 21 11.71 20.22 -3.53
CA VAL A 21 12.01 19.04 -2.71
C VAL A 21 11.71 17.78 -3.53
N ALA A 22 12.74 17.00 -3.84
CA ALA A 22 12.61 15.72 -4.53
C ALA A 22 12.31 14.61 -3.49
N ALA A 23 11.05 14.20 -3.43
CA ALA A 23 10.60 13.13 -2.52
C ALA A 23 10.89 11.72 -3.09
N VAL A 24 10.92 11.56 -4.43
CA VAL A 24 11.31 10.34 -5.13
C VAL A 24 12.35 10.72 -6.18
N ARG A 25 13.47 10.00 -6.22
CA ARG A 25 14.71 10.44 -6.90
C ARG A 25 15.23 9.37 -7.87
N GLY A 26 14.37 8.85 -8.74
CA GLY A 26 14.75 7.83 -9.72
C GLY A 26 14.56 6.41 -9.20
N VAL A 27 13.37 6.11 -8.71
CA VAL A 27 12.98 4.78 -8.25
C VAL A 27 12.64 3.90 -9.43
N SER A 28 13.23 2.70 -9.47
CA SER A 28 12.95 1.69 -10.49
C SER A 28 12.69 0.33 -9.82
N PHE A 29 11.62 -0.33 -10.22
CA PHE A 29 11.29 -1.71 -9.87
C PHE A 29 10.19 -2.22 -10.81
N ALA A 30 9.98 -3.53 -10.83
CA ALA A 30 8.84 -4.16 -11.49
C ALA A 30 8.03 -4.98 -10.50
N LEU A 31 6.74 -5.17 -10.76
CA LEU A 31 5.84 -6.01 -9.99
C LEU A 31 5.17 -7.01 -10.92
N GLY A 32 5.23 -8.28 -10.57
CA GLY A 32 4.43 -9.35 -11.14
C GLY A 32 3.16 -9.61 -10.31
N ARG A 33 2.69 -10.85 -10.34
CA ARG A 33 1.62 -11.34 -9.44
C ARG A 33 2.27 -11.91 -8.17
N GLU A 34 2.84 -11.03 -7.39
CA GLU A 34 3.63 -11.30 -6.19
C GLU A 34 3.35 -10.24 -5.12
N ARG A 35 3.89 -10.43 -3.92
CA ARG A 35 3.88 -9.45 -2.82
C ARG A 35 5.23 -8.76 -2.75
N LEU A 36 5.29 -7.51 -3.21
CA LEU A 36 6.47 -6.65 -3.14
C LEU A 36 6.39 -5.75 -1.91
N GLY A 37 7.30 -5.92 -0.96
CA GLY A 37 7.46 -5.01 0.16
C GLY A 37 8.26 -3.76 -0.24
N ILE A 38 7.80 -2.57 0.13
CA ILE A 38 8.60 -1.35 0.05
C ILE A 38 8.84 -0.86 1.48
N VAL A 39 10.11 -0.86 1.90
CA VAL A 39 10.51 -0.51 3.27
C VAL A 39 11.48 0.67 3.33
N GLY A 40 11.58 1.28 4.49
CA GLY A 40 12.50 2.39 4.78
C GLY A 40 11.95 3.31 5.86
N GLU A 41 12.75 4.26 6.34
CA GLU A 41 12.34 5.23 7.36
C GLU A 41 11.19 6.14 6.87
N SER A 42 10.52 6.81 7.83
CA SER A 42 9.56 7.86 7.49
C SER A 42 10.24 8.94 6.65
N GLY A 43 9.57 9.43 5.61
CA GLY A 43 10.13 10.40 4.68
C GLY A 43 11.02 9.82 3.57
N SER A 44 11.26 8.51 3.48
CA SER A 44 12.07 7.91 2.41
C SER A 44 11.40 7.87 1.02
N GLY A 45 10.16 8.33 0.88
CA GLY A 45 9.46 8.44 -0.41
C GLY A 45 8.47 7.31 -0.73
N LYS A 46 8.32 6.29 0.13
CA LYS A 46 7.48 5.10 -0.10
C LYS A 46 6.03 5.43 -0.49
N SER A 47 5.32 6.15 0.36
CA SER A 47 3.92 6.55 0.11
C SER A 47 3.79 7.46 -1.11
N GLN A 48 4.79 8.31 -1.38
CA GLN A 48 4.79 9.15 -2.58
C GLN A 48 4.96 8.32 -3.85
N THR A 49 5.76 7.25 -3.81
CA THR A 49 5.87 6.29 -4.90
C THR A 49 4.52 5.63 -5.21
N GLY A 50 3.82 5.10 -4.20
CA GLY A 50 2.48 4.52 -4.38
C GLY A 50 1.45 5.52 -4.91
N ARG A 51 1.43 6.74 -4.37
CA ARG A 51 0.54 7.81 -4.84
C ARG A 51 0.84 8.26 -6.26
N ALA A 52 2.12 8.32 -6.65
CA ALA A 52 2.53 8.69 -8.01
C ALA A 52 2.06 7.66 -9.05
N ILE A 53 2.17 6.36 -8.75
CA ILE A 53 1.67 5.28 -9.61
C ILE A 53 0.19 5.46 -9.89
N LEU A 54 -0.61 5.75 -8.87
CA LEU A 54 -2.05 6.01 -9.02
C LEU A 54 -2.39 7.41 -9.54
N GLY A 55 -1.41 8.33 -9.62
CA GLY A 55 -1.66 9.73 -9.92
C GLY A 55 -2.53 10.41 -8.86
N LEU A 56 -2.29 10.08 -7.58
CA LEU A 56 -2.93 10.66 -6.40
C LEU A 56 -2.02 11.66 -5.68
N SER A 57 -0.87 12.01 -6.25
CA SER A 57 -0.04 13.08 -5.73
C SER A 57 -0.75 14.42 -5.82
N PRO A 58 -0.48 15.37 -4.91
CA PRO A 58 -1.05 16.73 -4.96
C PRO A 58 -0.82 17.40 -6.32
N PRO A 59 -1.71 18.29 -6.78
CA PRO A 59 -1.64 18.89 -8.12
C PRO A 59 -0.33 19.64 -8.42
N GLN A 60 0.33 20.17 -7.39
CA GLN A 60 1.61 20.87 -7.51
C GLN A 60 2.81 19.92 -7.67
N ALA A 61 2.64 18.62 -7.46
CA ALA A 61 3.73 17.65 -7.61
C ALA A 61 4.06 17.46 -9.09
N VAL A 62 5.34 17.53 -9.42
CA VAL A 62 5.87 17.18 -10.74
C VAL A 62 6.29 15.71 -10.72
N ILE A 63 5.65 14.90 -11.55
CA ILE A 63 5.92 13.47 -11.67
C ILE A 63 6.52 13.21 -13.04
N THR A 64 7.69 12.57 -13.08
CA THR A 64 8.35 12.12 -14.30
C THR A 64 8.85 10.69 -14.13
N ALA A 65 8.95 9.94 -15.21
CA ALA A 65 9.58 8.63 -15.26
C ALA A 65 10.06 8.34 -16.68
N LYS A 66 11.04 7.45 -16.85
CA LYS A 66 11.39 6.89 -18.17
C LYS A 66 10.31 5.93 -18.64
N ASN A 67 9.83 5.06 -17.73
CA ASN A 67 8.67 4.21 -17.96
C ASN A 67 7.83 4.13 -16.67
N LEU A 68 6.52 4.29 -16.81
CA LEU A 68 5.55 4.03 -15.75
C LEU A 68 4.33 3.39 -16.41
N ALA A 69 4.31 2.07 -16.42
CA ALA A 69 3.29 1.30 -17.13
C ALA A 69 2.62 0.26 -16.25
N PHE A 70 1.30 0.14 -16.37
CA PHE A 70 0.49 -0.90 -15.75
C PHE A 70 -0.17 -1.74 -16.84
N ASP A 71 0.16 -3.02 -16.90
CA ASP A 71 -0.35 -3.96 -17.92
C ASP A 71 -0.22 -3.38 -19.34
N GLY A 72 0.96 -2.82 -19.64
CA GLY A 72 1.25 -2.17 -20.91
C GLY A 72 0.64 -0.77 -21.12
N ILE A 73 -0.17 -0.28 -20.18
CA ILE A 73 -0.78 1.06 -20.24
C ILE A 73 0.19 2.09 -19.66
N ASP A 74 0.65 3.04 -20.47
CA ASP A 74 1.47 4.18 -20.02
C ASP A 74 0.64 5.09 -19.09
N LEU A 75 0.94 5.02 -17.79
CA LEU A 75 0.20 5.78 -16.77
C LEU A 75 0.47 7.29 -16.88
N LEU A 76 1.62 7.73 -17.37
CA LEU A 76 1.92 9.17 -17.51
C LEU A 76 1.12 9.81 -18.66
N LYS A 77 0.90 9.07 -19.75
CA LYS A 77 0.15 9.55 -20.92
C LYS A 77 -1.35 9.30 -20.84
N THR A 78 -1.79 8.49 -19.88
CA THR A 78 -3.21 8.17 -19.69
C THR A 78 -4.02 9.41 -19.31
N SER A 79 -5.12 9.65 -20.02
CA SER A 79 -6.02 10.78 -19.76
C SER A 79 -6.62 10.73 -18.36
N PRO A 80 -7.12 11.86 -17.80
CA PRO A 80 -7.78 11.86 -16.50
C PRO A 80 -8.98 10.90 -16.41
N ALA A 81 -9.71 10.71 -17.52
CA ALA A 81 -10.81 9.75 -17.60
C ALA A 81 -10.29 8.30 -17.56
N GLY A 82 -9.23 7.99 -18.32
CA GLY A 82 -8.57 6.68 -18.30
C GLY A 82 -8.01 6.35 -16.92
N ARG A 83 -7.36 7.31 -16.25
CA ARG A 83 -6.88 7.11 -14.88
C ARG A 83 -8.01 6.83 -13.89
N ARG A 84 -9.16 7.51 -14.03
CA ARG A 84 -10.35 7.22 -13.20
C ARG A 84 -10.88 5.80 -13.43
N ALA A 85 -10.85 5.33 -14.69
CA ALA A 85 -11.28 3.98 -15.02
C ALA A 85 -10.35 2.89 -14.45
N LEU A 86 -9.07 3.18 -14.24
CA LEU A 86 -8.12 2.25 -13.62
C LEU A 86 -8.25 2.23 -12.09
N ARG A 87 -8.41 3.41 -11.47
CA ARG A 87 -8.48 3.55 -10.00
C ARG A 87 -9.72 2.86 -9.43
N GLY A 88 -9.53 2.06 -8.42
CA GLY A 88 -10.59 1.29 -7.75
C GLY A 88 -11.08 0.08 -8.53
N ASN A 89 -10.93 0.07 -9.84
CA ASN A 89 -11.33 -1.04 -10.72
C ASN A 89 -10.19 -2.03 -10.95
N ARG A 90 -9.07 -1.57 -11.53
CA ARG A 90 -7.91 -2.42 -11.83
C ARG A 90 -6.78 -2.24 -10.82
N ILE A 91 -6.63 -1.05 -10.27
CA ILE A 91 -5.63 -0.71 -9.26
C ILE A 91 -6.34 -0.09 -8.07
N ALA A 92 -6.23 -0.68 -6.89
CA ALA A 92 -6.76 -0.13 -5.65
C ALA A 92 -5.64 0.28 -4.69
N MET A 93 -5.95 1.18 -3.75
CA MET A 93 -5.00 1.60 -2.71
C MET A 93 -5.68 1.65 -1.35
N ILE A 94 -5.10 0.94 -0.39
CA ILE A 94 -5.42 1.06 1.03
C ILE A 94 -4.51 2.14 1.60
N LEU A 95 -5.12 3.16 2.20
CA LEU A 95 -4.41 4.26 2.86
C LEU A 95 -4.13 3.92 4.34
N GLN A 96 -3.18 4.62 4.92
CA GLN A 96 -2.66 4.37 6.27
C GLN A 96 -3.73 4.37 7.38
N ASP A 97 -4.78 5.21 7.27
CA ASP A 97 -5.81 5.33 8.31
C ASP A 97 -7.22 5.20 7.72
N ALA A 98 -7.93 4.16 8.15
CA ALA A 98 -9.31 3.91 7.75
C ALA A 98 -10.27 5.05 8.12
N LYS A 99 -10.00 5.77 9.23
CA LYS A 99 -10.85 6.90 9.67
C LYS A 99 -10.92 8.04 8.67
N TYR A 100 -9.82 8.25 7.92
CA TYR A 100 -9.76 9.28 6.87
C TYR A 100 -10.15 8.74 5.49
N SER A 101 -10.34 7.42 5.36
CA SER A 101 -10.68 6.77 4.09
C SER A 101 -12.17 6.49 3.95
N LEU A 102 -12.87 6.35 5.09
CA LEU A 102 -14.31 6.13 5.13
C LEU A 102 -15.03 7.47 5.39
N ASP A 103 -16.11 7.70 4.65
CA ASP A 103 -16.97 8.87 4.86
C ASP A 103 -17.77 8.69 6.17
N PRO A 104 -17.60 9.59 7.18
CA PRO A 104 -18.25 9.44 8.47
C PRO A 104 -19.77 9.63 8.44
N VAL A 105 -20.33 10.26 7.39
CA VAL A 105 -21.77 10.53 7.26
C VAL A 105 -22.51 9.50 6.42
N MET A 106 -21.81 8.49 5.92
CA MET A 106 -22.38 7.37 5.17
C MET A 106 -22.19 6.05 5.90
N THR A 107 -23.18 5.16 5.78
CA THR A 107 -23.00 3.78 6.33
C THR A 107 -21.94 3.02 5.56
N ILE A 108 -21.26 2.09 6.24
CA ILE A 108 -20.18 1.26 5.68
C ILE A 108 -20.67 0.52 4.42
N GLY A 109 -21.82 -0.13 4.50
CA GLY A 109 -22.36 -0.89 3.37
C GLY A 109 -22.71 -0.01 2.17
N ARG A 110 -23.22 1.21 2.40
CA ARG A 110 -23.52 2.14 1.32
C ARG A 110 -22.24 2.54 0.57
N GLN A 111 -21.15 2.82 1.27
CA GLN A 111 -19.88 3.18 0.66
C GLN A 111 -19.33 2.04 -0.21
N ILE A 112 -19.41 0.79 0.26
CA ILE A 112 -18.97 -0.39 -0.51
C ILE A 112 -19.84 -0.57 -1.77
N VAL A 113 -21.16 -0.42 -1.64
CA VAL A 113 -22.12 -0.50 -2.76
C VAL A 113 -21.84 0.58 -3.79
N GLU A 114 -21.62 1.83 -3.35
CA GLU A 114 -21.35 2.96 -4.26
C GLU A 114 -20.00 2.76 -4.98
N THR A 115 -18.97 2.25 -4.29
CA THR A 115 -17.69 1.92 -4.91
C THR A 115 -17.86 0.89 -6.02
N LEU A 116 -18.58 -0.20 -5.77
CA LEU A 116 -18.85 -1.21 -6.80
C LEU A 116 -19.59 -0.63 -8.00
N ARG A 117 -20.66 0.12 -7.74
CA ARG A 117 -21.51 0.68 -8.80
C ARG A 117 -20.87 1.84 -9.57
N ALA A 118 -19.80 2.43 -9.05
CA ALA A 118 -18.99 3.39 -9.78
C ALA A 118 -18.21 2.74 -10.94
N HIS A 119 -17.97 1.42 -10.85
CA HIS A 119 -17.16 0.65 -11.82
C HIS A 119 -17.98 -0.38 -12.60
N GLU A 120 -19.05 -0.91 -12.02
CA GLU A 120 -19.87 -1.96 -12.63
C GLU A 120 -21.35 -1.54 -12.72
N LYS A 121 -21.97 -1.91 -13.83
CA LYS A 121 -23.43 -1.71 -14.04
C LYS A 121 -24.20 -2.87 -13.38
N VAL A 122 -24.38 -2.79 -12.07
CA VAL A 122 -25.10 -3.80 -11.28
C VAL A 122 -26.32 -3.18 -10.59
N SER A 123 -27.34 -4.00 -10.31
CA SER A 123 -28.52 -3.57 -9.53
C SER A 123 -28.14 -3.25 -8.10
N LYS A 124 -28.96 -2.45 -7.40
CA LYS A 124 -28.72 -2.17 -5.96
C LYS A 124 -28.78 -3.44 -5.12
N ALA A 125 -29.67 -4.37 -5.45
CA ALA A 125 -29.82 -5.63 -4.72
C ALA A 125 -28.57 -6.49 -4.86
N GLU A 126 -28.08 -6.70 -6.08
CA GLU A 126 -26.86 -7.44 -6.36
C GLU A 126 -25.62 -6.78 -5.70
N ALA A 127 -25.49 -5.45 -5.81
CA ALA A 127 -24.40 -4.74 -5.17
C ALA A 127 -24.43 -4.87 -3.64
N ARG A 128 -25.63 -4.90 -3.03
CA ARG A 128 -25.78 -5.15 -1.59
C ARG A 128 -25.34 -6.57 -1.22
N GLU A 129 -25.75 -7.58 -1.98
CA GLU A 129 -25.34 -8.97 -1.74
C GLU A 129 -23.81 -9.13 -1.83
N ARG A 130 -23.19 -8.59 -2.87
CA ARG A 130 -21.73 -8.62 -3.05
C ARG A 130 -21.01 -7.86 -1.94
N ALA A 131 -21.55 -6.72 -1.49
CA ALA A 131 -20.99 -5.98 -0.37
C ALA A 131 -21.06 -6.76 0.95
N LEU A 132 -22.16 -7.45 1.24
CA LEU A 132 -22.30 -8.32 2.41
C LEU A 132 -21.32 -9.50 2.34
N ALA A 133 -21.22 -10.17 1.21
CA ALA A 133 -20.26 -11.25 1.00
C ALA A 133 -18.81 -10.78 1.17
N MET A 134 -18.49 -9.56 0.72
CA MET A 134 -17.15 -8.99 0.90
C MET A 134 -16.86 -8.64 2.38
N LEU A 135 -17.84 -8.11 3.13
CA LEU A 135 -17.71 -7.90 4.57
C LEU A 135 -17.48 -9.22 5.33
N GLU A 136 -18.11 -10.30 4.91
CA GLU A 136 -17.86 -11.64 5.46
C GLU A 136 -16.46 -12.16 5.07
N ALA A 137 -16.02 -11.95 3.82
CA ALA A 137 -14.70 -12.34 3.33
C ALA A 137 -13.55 -11.65 4.12
N VAL A 138 -13.76 -10.40 4.54
CA VAL A 138 -12.83 -9.70 5.44
C VAL A 138 -13.08 -10.01 6.92
N GLN A 139 -13.78 -11.11 7.22
CA GLN A 139 -14.02 -11.62 8.58
C GLN A 139 -14.73 -10.64 9.52
N ILE A 140 -15.64 -9.81 9.01
CA ILE A 140 -16.50 -8.99 9.83
C ILE A 140 -17.68 -9.82 10.34
N ARG A 141 -17.70 -10.09 11.65
CA ARG A 141 -18.82 -10.80 12.29
C ARG A 141 -20.07 -9.91 12.28
N GLY A 142 -21.21 -10.50 11.91
CA GLY A 142 -22.48 -9.76 11.81
C GLY A 142 -22.49 -8.74 10.65
N ALA A 143 -22.00 -9.12 9.48
CA ALA A 143 -21.89 -8.28 8.29
C ALA A 143 -23.16 -7.48 7.98
N LYS A 144 -24.36 -8.10 8.13
CA LYS A 144 -25.66 -7.41 7.95
C LYS A 144 -25.84 -6.22 8.88
N ARG A 145 -25.46 -6.36 10.17
CA ARG A 145 -25.52 -5.27 11.13
C ARG A 145 -24.49 -4.19 10.79
N VAL A 146 -23.24 -4.58 10.53
CA VAL A 146 -22.14 -3.64 10.23
C VAL A 146 -22.38 -2.88 8.94
N PHE A 147 -23.05 -3.49 7.98
CA PHE A 147 -23.45 -2.85 6.73
C PHE A 147 -24.23 -1.55 6.96
N ASP A 148 -25.11 -1.52 7.97
CA ASP A 148 -25.99 -0.38 8.28
C ASP A 148 -25.38 0.59 9.32
N LEU A 149 -24.17 0.30 9.86
CA LEU A 149 -23.43 1.17 10.80
C LEU A 149 -22.57 2.20 10.06
N HIS A 150 -22.30 3.31 10.74
CA HIS A 150 -21.36 4.35 10.30
C HIS A 150 -19.93 4.03 10.80
N PRO A 151 -18.89 4.61 10.19
CA PRO A 151 -17.50 4.35 10.59
C PRO A 151 -17.18 4.63 12.06
N HIS A 152 -17.84 5.59 12.69
CA HIS A 152 -17.63 5.94 14.09
C HIS A 152 -18.31 4.97 15.08
N GLU A 153 -19.18 4.07 14.60
CA GLU A 153 -19.90 3.07 15.41
C GLU A 153 -19.18 1.72 15.48
N VAL A 154 -18.03 1.60 14.79
CA VAL A 154 -17.24 0.35 14.73
C VAL A 154 -15.85 0.54 15.35
N SER A 155 -15.21 -0.57 15.77
CA SER A 155 -13.82 -0.53 16.24
C SER A 155 -12.86 -0.18 15.11
N GLY A 156 -11.65 0.29 15.44
CA GLY A 156 -10.61 0.60 14.44
C GLY A 156 -10.28 -0.58 13.52
N GLY A 157 -10.15 -1.78 14.07
CA GLY A 157 -9.92 -3.00 13.28
C GLY A 157 -11.10 -3.37 12.37
N MET A 158 -12.34 -3.13 12.78
CA MET A 158 -13.51 -3.32 11.91
C MET A 158 -13.54 -2.27 10.81
N GLY A 159 -13.24 -1.01 11.10
CA GLY A 159 -13.12 0.06 10.11
C GLY A 159 -12.05 -0.25 9.07
N GLN A 160 -10.89 -0.75 9.52
CA GLN A 160 -9.81 -1.17 8.61
C GLN A 160 -10.25 -2.30 7.67
N ARG A 161 -10.92 -3.34 8.20
CA ARG A 161 -11.47 -4.44 7.38
C ARG A 161 -12.56 -3.95 6.43
N ALA A 162 -13.42 -3.03 6.86
CA ALA A 162 -14.43 -2.41 6.01
C ALA A 162 -13.80 -1.61 4.85
N MET A 163 -12.72 -0.85 5.12
CA MET A 163 -11.95 -0.17 4.07
C MET A 163 -11.32 -1.16 3.10
N ILE A 164 -10.73 -2.26 3.58
CA ILE A 164 -10.20 -3.34 2.71
C ILE A 164 -11.32 -3.92 1.84
N ALA A 165 -12.50 -4.20 2.42
CA ALA A 165 -13.66 -4.66 1.66
C ALA A 165 -14.05 -3.68 0.56
N MET A 166 -14.10 -2.38 0.87
CA MET A 166 -14.41 -1.32 -0.10
C MET A 166 -13.37 -1.27 -1.23
N MET A 167 -12.07 -1.39 -0.92
CA MET A 167 -11.01 -1.34 -1.94
C MET A 167 -10.95 -2.60 -2.83
N LEU A 168 -11.42 -3.74 -2.33
CA LEU A 168 -11.37 -5.02 -3.05
C LEU A 168 -12.68 -5.42 -3.71
N ILE A 169 -13.77 -4.68 -3.52
CA ILE A 169 -15.11 -5.06 -4.00
C ILE A 169 -15.20 -5.16 -5.53
N ALA A 170 -14.49 -4.29 -6.26
CA ALA A 170 -14.46 -4.30 -7.71
C ALA A 170 -13.47 -5.34 -8.30
N GLY A 171 -12.74 -6.11 -7.47
CA GLY A 171 -11.82 -7.15 -7.93
C GLY A 171 -10.58 -6.61 -8.63
N PRO A 172 -9.80 -5.70 -8.03
CA PRO A 172 -8.62 -5.13 -8.68
C PRO A 172 -7.56 -6.19 -8.98
N GLU A 173 -6.74 -5.94 -10.00
CA GLU A 173 -5.60 -6.78 -10.38
C GLU A 173 -4.35 -6.46 -9.56
N MET A 174 -4.26 -5.23 -9.05
CA MET A 174 -3.16 -4.76 -8.23
C MET A 174 -3.68 -3.98 -7.02
N LEU A 175 -3.07 -4.23 -5.86
CA LEU A 175 -3.32 -3.51 -4.63
C LEU A 175 -2.06 -2.81 -4.14
N ILE A 176 -2.16 -1.54 -3.78
CA ILE A 176 -1.12 -0.81 -3.03
C ILE A 176 -1.64 -0.66 -1.60
N ALA A 177 -0.95 -1.22 -0.63
CA ALA A 177 -1.29 -1.12 0.79
C ALA A 177 -0.24 -0.24 1.49
N ASP A 178 -0.62 1.01 1.78
CA ASP A 178 0.27 2.01 2.41
C ASP A 178 0.05 1.97 3.93
N GLU A 179 0.96 1.30 4.63
CA GLU A 179 0.94 1.08 6.09
C GLU A 179 -0.43 0.58 6.61
N PRO A 180 -1.01 -0.50 6.03
CA PRO A 180 -2.40 -0.88 6.27
C PRO A 180 -2.69 -1.33 7.70
N THR A 181 -1.67 -1.47 8.55
CA THR A 181 -1.80 -2.01 9.92
C THR A 181 -1.15 -1.13 10.99
N SER A 182 -0.62 0.05 10.62
CA SER A 182 0.17 0.90 11.54
C SER A 182 -0.59 1.43 12.77
N ALA A 183 -1.93 1.53 12.68
CA ALA A 183 -2.80 2.02 13.76
C ALA A 183 -3.49 0.89 14.56
N LEU A 184 -3.06 -0.37 14.37
CA LEU A 184 -3.70 -1.55 14.96
C LEU A 184 -2.79 -2.21 15.99
N ASP A 185 -3.41 -2.85 17.01
CA ASP A 185 -2.68 -3.73 17.89
C ASP A 185 -2.18 -5.00 17.16
N VAL A 186 -1.18 -5.67 17.74
CA VAL A 186 -0.48 -6.80 17.10
C VAL A 186 -1.45 -7.93 16.67
N THR A 187 -2.47 -8.22 17.48
CA THR A 187 -3.42 -9.31 17.19
C THR A 187 -4.27 -8.95 15.95
N VAL A 188 -4.84 -7.75 15.94
CA VAL A 188 -5.66 -7.26 14.82
C VAL A 188 -4.81 -7.07 13.56
N GLN A 189 -3.55 -6.64 13.70
CA GLN A 189 -2.60 -6.56 12.60
C GLN A 189 -2.42 -7.92 11.91
N LEU A 190 -2.17 -8.99 12.66
CA LEU A 190 -2.02 -10.34 12.11
C LEU A 190 -3.29 -10.83 11.41
N GLU A 191 -4.46 -10.54 11.97
CA GLU A 191 -5.73 -10.88 11.33
C GLU A 191 -5.93 -10.16 9.99
N VAL A 192 -5.62 -8.85 9.93
CA VAL A 192 -5.69 -8.05 8.70
C VAL A 192 -4.72 -8.58 7.63
N LEU A 193 -3.50 -8.94 8.04
CA LEU A 193 -2.53 -9.51 7.10
C LEU A 193 -2.96 -10.87 6.56
N ASN A 194 -3.52 -11.75 7.40
CA ASN A 194 -4.05 -13.03 6.96
C ASN A 194 -5.21 -12.86 5.97
N ILE A 195 -6.08 -11.85 6.17
CA ILE A 195 -7.15 -11.51 5.23
C ILE A 195 -6.56 -11.04 3.89
N LEU A 196 -5.57 -10.14 3.93
CA LEU A 196 -4.90 -9.64 2.72
C LEU A 196 -4.19 -10.77 1.99
N ASP A 197 -3.44 -11.62 2.69
CA ASP A 197 -2.74 -12.76 2.11
C ASP A 197 -3.70 -13.70 1.36
N LYS A 198 -4.78 -14.08 2.02
CA LYS A 198 -5.81 -14.93 1.44
C LYS A 198 -6.40 -14.31 0.18
N LEU A 199 -6.88 -13.07 0.26
CA LEU A 199 -7.55 -12.40 -0.85
C LEU A 199 -6.61 -12.12 -2.03
N VAL A 200 -5.36 -11.73 -1.76
CA VAL A 200 -4.33 -11.51 -2.79
C VAL A 200 -3.99 -12.82 -3.50
N SER A 201 -3.77 -13.90 -2.73
CA SER A 201 -3.40 -15.22 -3.27
C SER A 201 -4.55 -15.86 -4.05
N GLU A 202 -5.78 -15.87 -3.51
CA GLU A 202 -6.94 -16.47 -4.18
C GLU A 202 -7.30 -15.77 -5.49
N ARG A 203 -7.07 -14.47 -5.59
CA ARG A 203 -7.37 -13.66 -6.78
C ARG A 203 -6.18 -13.50 -7.73
N GLY A 204 -5.00 -13.98 -7.35
CA GLY A 204 -3.78 -13.82 -8.14
C GLY A 204 -3.44 -12.36 -8.40
N MET A 205 -3.59 -11.47 -7.41
CA MET A 205 -3.29 -10.05 -7.51
C MET A 205 -1.80 -9.78 -7.33
N GLY A 206 -1.30 -8.69 -7.93
CA GLY A 206 -0.04 -8.07 -7.50
C GLY A 206 -0.28 -7.21 -6.26
N LEU A 207 0.63 -7.27 -5.28
CA LEU A 207 0.55 -6.43 -4.07
C LEU A 207 1.84 -5.63 -3.88
N ILE A 208 1.71 -4.31 -3.75
CA ILE A 208 2.74 -3.44 -3.17
C ILE A 208 2.36 -3.21 -1.71
N PHE A 209 3.21 -3.70 -0.80
CA PHE A 209 3.02 -3.56 0.65
C PHE A 209 4.05 -2.59 1.22
N ILE A 210 3.61 -1.38 1.54
CA ILE A 210 4.47 -0.33 2.12
C ILE A 210 4.41 -0.44 3.64
N SER A 211 5.58 -0.57 4.27
CA SER A 211 5.70 -0.62 5.73
C SER A 211 7.05 -0.07 6.20
N HIS A 212 7.11 0.36 7.44
CA HIS A 212 8.37 0.63 8.15
C HIS A 212 8.83 -0.57 8.99
N ASP A 213 8.02 -1.61 9.13
CA ASP A 213 8.35 -2.83 9.88
C ASP A 213 8.97 -3.90 8.96
N LEU A 214 10.31 -4.04 9.04
CA LEU A 214 11.04 -5.03 8.27
C LEU A 214 10.69 -6.48 8.65
N ARG A 215 10.32 -6.74 9.92
CA ARG A 215 9.93 -8.10 10.35
C ARG A 215 8.65 -8.53 9.64
N LEU A 216 7.69 -7.62 9.63
CA LEU A 216 6.42 -7.83 8.97
C LEU A 216 6.63 -8.12 7.48
N VAL A 217 7.41 -7.26 6.81
CA VAL A 217 7.68 -7.39 5.37
C VAL A 217 8.46 -8.68 5.07
N SER A 218 9.44 -9.05 5.91
CA SER A 218 10.21 -10.29 5.70
C SER A 218 9.38 -11.57 5.83
N SER A 219 8.30 -11.53 6.61
CA SER A 219 7.40 -12.68 6.81
C SER A 219 6.22 -12.72 5.83
N PHE A 220 5.85 -11.57 5.28
CA PHE A 220 4.64 -11.42 4.48
C PHE A 220 4.88 -11.28 2.98
N CYS A 221 6.01 -10.67 2.57
CA CYS A 221 6.32 -10.40 1.18
C CYS A 221 7.23 -11.46 0.55
N ASP A 222 7.22 -11.53 -0.78
CA ASP A 222 8.08 -12.41 -1.56
C ASP A 222 9.42 -11.72 -1.87
N ARG A 223 9.38 -10.42 -2.15
CA ARG A 223 10.52 -9.56 -2.50
C ARG A 223 10.42 -8.21 -1.79
N VAL A 224 11.55 -7.57 -1.55
CA VAL A 224 11.65 -6.31 -0.81
C VAL A 224 12.49 -5.31 -1.58
N VAL A 225 11.98 -4.09 -1.68
CA VAL A 225 12.69 -2.89 -2.13
C VAL A 225 12.93 -1.99 -0.91
N VAL A 226 14.18 -1.67 -0.64
CA VAL A 226 14.57 -0.80 0.47
C VAL A 226 14.80 0.60 -0.06
N MET A 227 14.08 1.58 0.51
CA MET A 227 14.16 2.98 0.10
C MET A 227 14.83 3.84 1.18
N TYR A 228 15.76 4.68 0.74
CA TYR A 228 16.40 5.72 1.54
C TYR A 228 16.45 7.04 0.78
N ALA A 229 16.05 8.14 1.41
CA ALA A 229 16.11 9.50 0.85
C ALA A 229 15.60 9.62 -0.60
N GLY A 230 14.51 8.93 -0.93
CA GLY A 230 13.88 8.97 -2.25
C GLY A 230 14.48 8.03 -3.30
N LYS A 231 15.45 7.20 -2.95
CA LYS A 231 16.10 6.23 -3.86
C LYS A 231 15.86 4.79 -3.39
N VAL A 232 15.92 3.84 -4.32
CA VAL A 232 16.09 2.43 -4.00
C VAL A 232 17.57 2.19 -3.72
N VAL A 233 17.89 1.69 -2.54
CA VAL A 233 19.27 1.38 -2.14
C VAL A 233 19.57 -0.10 -2.21
N GLU A 234 18.54 -0.95 -2.09
CA GLU A 234 18.69 -2.39 -2.19
C GLU A 234 17.37 -3.05 -2.61
N GLU A 235 17.46 -4.13 -3.38
CA GLU A 235 16.35 -5.00 -3.75
C GLU A 235 16.79 -6.45 -3.57
N LEU A 236 15.98 -7.27 -2.87
CA LEU A 236 16.30 -8.65 -2.54
C LEU A 236 15.03 -9.47 -2.25
N LYS A 237 15.15 -10.80 -2.22
CA LYS A 237 14.08 -11.67 -1.74
C LYS A 237 13.83 -11.40 -0.25
N ALA A 238 12.59 -11.43 0.17
CA ALA A 238 12.24 -11.21 1.58
C ALA A 238 12.90 -12.22 2.51
N SER A 239 13.05 -13.48 2.07
CA SER A 239 13.77 -14.54 2.79
C SER A 239 15.28 -14.27 2.99
N GLU A 240 15.86 -13.44 2.13
CA GLU A 240 17.28 -13.07 2.13
C GLU A 240 17.55 -11.76 2.87
N LEU A 241 16.53 -11.10 3.45
CA LEU A 241 16.65 -9.80 4.11
C LEU A 241 17.74 -9.78 5.20
N ARG A 242 17.95 -10.91 5.90
CA ARG A 242 19.01 -11.03 6.91
C ARG A 242 20.44 -11.02 6.33
N HIS A 243 20.58 -11.22 5.04
CA HIS A 243 21.83 -11.19 4.30
C HIS A 243 21.97 -9.92 3.44
N ALA A 244 21.23 -8.89 3.79
CA ALA A 244 21.31 -7.58 3.14
C ALA A 244 22.76 -7.06 3.12
N ARG A 245 23.15 -6.43 2.01
CA ARG A 245 24.53 -5.97 1.78
C ARG A 245 24.68 -4.47 1.98
N HIS A 246 23.59 -3.72 1.72
CA HIS A 246 23.66 -2.27 1.85
C HIS A 246 23.73 -1.86 3.32
N PRO A 247 24.68 -0.98 3.73
CA PRO A 247 24.87 -0.60 5.14
C PRO A 247 23.62 -0.01 5.79
N TYR A 248 22.80 0.73 5.03
CA TYR A 248 21.52 1.25 5.51
C TYR A 248 20.56 0.12 5.90
N THR A 249 20.41 -0.91 5.04
CA THR A 249 19.54 -2.06 5.33
C THR A 249 20.01 -2.82 6.54
N GLN A 250 21.35 -3.06 6.63
CA GLN A 250 21.95 -3.71 7.79
C GLN A 250 21.69 -2.90 9.08
N GLY A 251 21.88 -1.59 9.03
CA GLY A 251 21.62 -0.72 10.15
C GLY A 251 20.15 -0.72 10.60
N LEU A 252 19.20 -0.76 9.66
CA LEU A 252 17.78 -0.95 9.99
C LEU A 252 17.52 -2.28 10.70
N LEU A 253 18.13 -3.37 10.24
CA LEU A 253 18.02 -4.70 10.85
C LEU A 253 18.64 -4.75 12.26
N ASP A 254 19.75 -4.07 12.46
CA ASP A 254 20.43 -4.00 13.76
C ASP A 254 19.66 -3.16 14.79
N CYS A 255 18.92 -2.13 14.32
CA CYS A 255 18.05 -1.31 15.16
C CYS A 255 16.76 -2.02 15.58
N MET A 256 16.44 -3.20 15.00
CA MET A 256 15.25 -3.95 15.39
C MET A 256 15.39 -4.51 16.81
N PRO A 257 14.41 -4.29 17.72
CA PRO A 257 14.43 -4.86 19.06
C PRO A 257 14.46 -6.40 19.01
N LYS A 258 15.41 -7.02 19.68
CA LYS A 258 15.48 -8.50 19.82
C LYS A 258 14.93 -8.87 21.19
N ILE A 259 13.93 -9.75 21.24
CA ILE A 259 13.38 -10.26 22.52
C ILE A 259 14.53 -10.95 23.28
N GLY A 260 14.74 -10.55 24.55
CA GLY A 260 15.78 -11.10 25.41
C GLY A 260 17.18 -10.48 25.25
N ALA A 261 17.40 -9.54 24.35
CA ALA A 261 18.69 -8.85 24.25
C ALA A 261 18.74 -7.67 25.26
N GLN A 262 19.60 -7.77 26.27
CA GLN A 262 19.90 -6.66 27.19
C GLN A 262 20.88 -5.68 26.51
N ARG A 263 20.47 -4.98 25.47
CA ARG A 263 21.28 -3.91 24.86
C ARG A 263 20.75 -2.54 25.34
N HIS A 264 21.51 -1.87 26.18
CA HIS A 264 21.29 -0.49 26.57
C HIS A 264 22.57 0.32 26.34
N PRO A 265 22.54 1.47 25.62
CA PRO A 265 21.37 2.02 24.91
C PRO A 265 20.98 1.20 23.67
N LEU A 266 19.72 1.34 23.21
CA LEU A 266 19.28 0.74 21.95
C LEU A 266 20.13 1.26 20.78
N PRO A 267 20.50 0.43 19.81
CA PRO A 267 21.26 0.85 18.66
C PRO A 267 20.48 1.91 17.86
N VAL A 268 21.14 2.99 17.51
CA VAL A 268 20.60 4.07 16.68
C VAL A 268 21.29 4.00 15.32
N LEU A 269 20.53 4.17 14.25
CA LEU A 269 21.07 4.20 12.90
C LEU A 269 21.92 5.46 12.70
N ASN A 270 23.24 5.28 12.55
CA ASN A 270 24.16 6.34 12.14
C ASN A 270 24.01 6.54 10.62
N ARG A 271 23.32 7.62 10.24
CA ARG A 271 23.08 7.94 8.83
C ARG A 271 24.34 8.45 8.16
N ASN A 272 24.68 7.85 6.99
CA ASN A 272 25.75 8.37 6.13
C ASN A 272 25.10 9.16 4.96
N PRO A 273 25.48 10.44 4.75
CA PRO A 273 25.02 11.24 3.62
C PRO A 273 25.29 10.59 2.24
N GLU A 274 26.35 9.80 2.12
CA GLU A 274 26.69 9.08 0.88
C GLU A 274 25.61 8.06 0.45
N TRP A 275 24.81 7.54 1.37
CA TRP A 275 23.71 6.65 1.03
C TRP A 275 22.60 7.34 0.21
N ALA A 276 22.56 8.66 0.23
CA ALA A 276 21.64 9.51 -0.53
C ALA A 276 22.24 10.07 -1.82
N ALA A 277 23.53 9.85 -2.08
CA ALA A 277 24.28 10.39 -3.21
C ALA A 277 23.87 9.78 -4.59
#